data_3042076f994593fafa654fa9a520483b
#
_entry.id   3042076f994593fafa654fa9a520483b
#
_cell.length_a   1.000
_cell.length_b   1.000
_cell.length_c   1.000
_cell.angle_alpha   90.00
_cell.angle_beta   90.00
_cell.angle_gamma   90.00
#
_symmetry.space_group_name_H-M   'P 1'
#
loop_
_entity.id
_entity.type
_entity.pdbx_description
1 polymer ?
#
loop_
_entity_poly.entity_id
_entity_poly.type
_entity_poly.pdbx_seq_one_letter_code
_entity_poly.pdbx_strand_id
1 'polypeptide(L)'
;MVHRLLYDLDHQREIFSDEARVLEFKSRLGRSQGAAAPHDFGYFWRNYYTFGTTQSELLRAPSLEEVRALVSDVAGIESVFARPVLLKGMEMNWHIPTIRALFPNSIFLFNHREILHNAMSILDARRSYSGDENAWYSYKPTEFDQIKELPAWEQVVAQVWLTERAVQQGSAGIPTSDFLDISYEDLCREPEAVHTRIYTRLNLNAKYQGPISFQGPEKAIPNTLSDRADALIDKLRSGDFDLEMGDPVDSEG
;
A
#
# COMPACT_ATOMS: atom_id res chain seq x y z
N MET A 1 -5.01 -13.87 20.02
CA MET A 1 -5.14 -14.30 18.59
C MET A 1 -4.03 -15.28 18.21
N VAL A 2 -2.76 -14.99 18.47
CA VAL A 2 -1.62 -15.89 18.21
C VAL A 2 -1.80 -17.27 18.84
N HIS A 3 -2.32 -17.36 20.07
CA HIS A 3 -2.55 -18.63 20.77
C HIS A 3 -3.56 -19.57 20.05
N ARG A 4 -4.55 -19.01 19.36
CA ARG A 4 -5.50 -19.78 18.55
C ARG A 4 -4.90 -20.25 17.21
N LEU A 5 -4.05 -19.40 16.61
CA LEU A 5 -3.29 -19.74 15.40
C LEU A 5 -2.28 -20.88 15.64
N LEU A 6 -1.67 -20.92 16.84
CA LEU A 6 -0.68 -21.93 17.18
C LEU A 6 -1.28 -23.32 17.49
N TYR A 7 -2.47 -23.35 18.09
CA TYR A 7 -3.12 -24.62 18.46
C TYR A 7 -3.72 -25.39 17.29
N ASP A 8 -3.88 -24.73 16.13
CA ASP A 8 -4.62 -25.28 15.00
C ASP A 8 -3.83 -25.27 13.67
N LEU A 9 -2.48 -25.11 13.76
CA LEU A 9 -1.62 -25.00 12.59
C LEU A 9 -1.69 -26.24 11.69
N ASP A 10 -1.80 -27.43 12.27
CA ASP A 10 -1.89 -28.66 11.48
C ASP A 10 -3.28 -28.80 10.86
N HIS A 11 -4.34 -28.45 11.58
CA HIS A 11 -5.70 -28.44 11.06
C HIS A 11 -5.91 -27.32 10.03
N GLN A 12 -5.30 -26.15 10.25
CA GLN A 12 -5.32 -25.07 9.25
C GLN A 12 -4.49 -25.42 8.01
N ARG A 13 -3.38 -26.13 8.17
CA ARG A 13 -2.64 -26.68 7.00
C ARG A 13 -3.46 -27.67 6.21
N GLU A 14 -4.28 -28.48 6.85
CA GLU A 14 -5.24 -29.38 6.18
C GLU A 14 -6.35 -28.59 5.48
N ILE A 15 -7.01 -27.65 6.16
CA ILE A 15 -8.09 -26.82 5.61
C ILE A 15 -7.57 -25.96 4.45
N PHE A 16 -6.40 -25.33 4.60
CA PHE A 16 -5.84 -24.46 3.56
C PHE A 16 -5.01 -25.22 2.51
N SER A 17 -4.67 -26.49 2.69
CA SER A 17 -3.88 -27.25 1.72
C SER A 17 -4.64 -27.45 0.41
N ASP A 18 -5.94 -27.70 0.46
CA ASP A 18 -6.78 -27.89 -0.72
C ASP A 18 -7.22 -26.56 -1.32
N GLU A 19 -7.51 -25.54 -0.50
CA GLU A 19 -7.82 -24.18 -0.97
C GLU A 19 -6.58 -23.46 -1.50
N ALA A 20 -5.39 -23.69 -0.93
CA ALA A 20 -4.13 -23.14 -1.43
C ALA A 20 -3.75 -23.67 -2.83
N ARG A 21 -4.24 -24.84 -3.22
CA ARG A 21 -4.08 -25.38 -4.58
C ARG A 21 -4.93 -24.67 -5.63
N VAL A 22 -5.95 -23.92 -5.22
CA VAL A 22 -6.88 -23.18 -6.07
C VAL A 22 -6.67 -21.67 -5.96
N LEU A 23 -5.51 -21.20 -5.46
CA LEU A 23 -5.18 -19.77 -5.43
C LEU A 23 -5.04 -19.25 -6.87
N GLU A 24 -6.16 -18.91 -7.46
CA GLU A 24 -6.14 -17.99 -8.59
C GLU A 24 -5.78 -16.60 -8.05
N PHE A 25 -4.53 -16.17 -8.25
CA PHE A 25 -4.07 -14.80 -7.96
C PHE A 25 -4.73 -13.79 -8.93
N LYS A 26 -6.05 -13.87 -9.09
CA LYS A 26 -6.81 -12.88 -9.84
C LYS A 26 -7.17 -11.76 -8.89
N SER A 27 -6.49 -10.65 -9.03
CA SER A 27 -6.85 -9.40 -8.36
C SER A 27 -7.51 -8.46 -9.35
N ARG A 28 -8.64 -7.88 -8.97
CA ARG A 28 -9.25 -6.77 -9.71
C ARG A 28 -9.29 -5.55 -8.81
N LEU A 29 -8.68 -4.44 -9.28
CA LEU A 29 -8.64 -3.16 -8.56
C LEU A 29 -8.15 -3.31 -7.10
N GLY A 30 -7.13 -4.12 -6.87
CA GLY A 30 -6.52 -4.34 -5.57
C GLY A 30 -7.27 -5.30 -4.64
N ARG A 31 -8.37 -5.92 -5.08
CA ARG A 31 -9.10 -6.93 -4.30
C ARG A 31 -8.88 -8.32 -4.85
N SER A 32 -8.39 -9.21 -4.00
CA SER A 32 -8.28 -10.65 -4.25
C SER A 32 -9.46 -11.39 -3.65
N GLN A 33 -9.77 -12.59 -4.17
CA GLN A 33 -10.86 -13.44 -3.69
C GLN A 33 -10.30 -14.73 -3.10
N GLY A 34 -10.97 -15.25 -2.06
CA GLY A 34 -10.61 -16.50 -1.40
C GLY A 34 -10.03 -16.29 0.00
N ALA A 35 -10.26 -17.26 0.90
CA ALA A 35 -9.85 -17.18 2.30
C ALA A 35 -8.32 -17.10 2.50
N ALA A 36 -7.56 -17.73 1.57
CA ALA A 36 -6.10 -17.72 1.58
C ALA A 36 -5.49 -16.67 0.63
N ALA A 37 -6.33 -15.83 -0.02
CA ALA A 37 -5.84 -14.82 -0.94
C ALA A 37 -5.09 -13.70 -0.19
N PRO A 38 -4.01 -13.16 -0.76
CA PRO A 38 -3.32 -12.01 -0.18
C PRO A 38 -4.28 -10.83 -0.01
N HIS A 39 -4.27 -10.19 1.14
CA HIS A 39 -5.06 -8.99 1.42
C HIS A 39 -4.26 -8.01 2.30
N ASP A 40 -4.77 -6.80 2.48
CA ASP A 40 -4.04 -5.70 3.13
C ASP A 40 -3.71 -5.93 4.61
N PHE A 41 -4.32 -6.91 5.24
CA PHE A 41 -4.12 -7.22 6.65
C PHE A 41 -4.27 -5.99 7.59
N GLY A 42 -5.05 -4.99 7.16
CA GLY A 42 -5.25 -3.74 7.89
C GLY A 42 -5.82 -3.94 9.30
N TYR A 43 -6.58 -5.00 9.51
CA TYR A 43 -7.07 -5.38 10.84
C TYR A 43 -5.95 -5.66 11.85
N PHE A 44 -4.77 -6.10 11.41
CA PHE A 44 -3.63 -6.30 12.30
C PHE A 44 -3.23 -5.00 12.98
N TRP A 45 -3.03 -3.93 12.19
CA TRP A 45 -2.64 -2.63 12.70
C TRP A 45 -3.71 -1.99 13.59
N ARG A 46 -4.99 -2.17 13.25
CA ARG A 46 -6.13 -1.64 14.00
C ARG A 46 -6.36 -2.29 15.37
N ASN A 47 -5.67 -3.39 15.66
CA ASN A 47 -5.64 -3.96 17.02
C ASN A 47 -4.80 -3.10 17.99
N TYR A 48 -3.87 -2.30 17.48
CA TYR A 48 -2.90 -1.53 18.27
C TYR A 48 -3.03 -0.03 18.09
N TYR A 49 -3.56 0.41 16.95
CA TYR A 49 -3.69 1.82 16.57
C TYR A 49 -5.14 2.18 16.31
N THR A 50 -5.57 3.33 16.81
CA THR A 50 -6.90 3.89 16.52
C THR A 50 -6.71 5.12 15.64
N PHE A 51 -6.92 4.93 14.33
CA PHE A 51 -6.78 5.99 13.33
C PHE A 51 -7.98 6.92 13.35
N GLY A 52 -7.75 8.19 13.04
CA GLY A 52 -8.76 9.23 12.85
C GLY A 52 -9.39 9.20 11.45
N THR A 53 -9.80 10.37 11.00
CA THR A 53 -10.37 10.55 9.66
C THR A 53 -9.33 10.30 8.58
N THR A 54 -8.10 10.74 8.79
CA THR A 54 -6.94 10.43 7.96
C THR A 54 -6.07 9.37 8.63
N GLN A 55 -5.25 8.69 7.86
CA GLN A 55 -4.36 7.64 8.39
C GLN A 55 -3.12 8.20 9.10
N SER A 56 -2.81 9.46 8.88
CA SER A 56 -1.76 10.17 9.63
C SER A 56 -2.18 10.52 11.06
N GLU A 57 -3.48 10.63 11.31
CA GLU A 57 -4.05 10.98 12.60
C GLU A 57 -4.26 9.74 13.45
N LEU A 58 -3.73 9.77 14.66
CA LEU A 58 -4.07 8.81 15.70
C LEU A 58 -5.00 9.48 16.71
N LEU A 59 -6.19 8.92 16.92
CA LEU A 59 -7.16 9.45 17.89
C LEU A 59 -6.60 9.40 19.32
N ARG A 60 -5.68 8.47 19.58
CA ARG A 60 -4.89 8.40 20.80
C ARG A 60 -3.55 7.72 20.53
N ALA A 61 -2.56 8.05 21.29
CA ALA A 61 -1.31 7.29 21.30
C ALA A 61 -1.58 5.86 21.81
N PRO A 62 -0.94 4.83 21.23
CA PRO A 62 -1.03 3.47 21.75
C PRO A 62 -0.43 3.43 23.15
N SER A 63 -1.07 2.67 24.03
CA SER A 63 -0.55 2.42 25.39
C SER A 63 0.72 1.57 25.33
N LEU A 64 1.50 1.60 26.41
CA LEU A 64 2.69 0.74 26.51
C LEU A 64 2.34 -0.75 26.39
N GLU A 65 1.16 -1.15 26.87
CA GLU A 65 0.67 -2.53 26.76
C GLU A 65 0.38 -2.90 25.30
N GLU A 66 -0.29 -2.03 24.53
CA GLU A 66 -0.55 -2.24 23.10
C GLU A 66 0.75 -2.30 22.30
N VAL A 67 1.72 -1.43 22.59
CA VAL A 67 3.04 -1.47 21.95
C VAL A 67 3.76 -2.80 22.27
N ARG A 68 3.76 -3.23 23.52
CA ARG A 68 4.34 -4.53 23.91
C ARG A 68 3.64 -5.70 23.24
N ALA A 69 2.32 -5.66 23.17
CA ALA A 69 1.53 -6.69 22.48
C ALA A 69 1.87 -6.76 20.98
N LEU A 70 1.97 -5.62 20.31
CA LEU A 70 2.38 -5.56 18.90
C LEU A 70 3.75 -6.21 18.67
N VAL A 71 4.75 -5.81 19.46
CA VAL A 71 6.12 -6.34 19.33
C VAL A 71 6.14 -7.84 19.63
N SER A 72 5.40 -8.27 20.68
CA SER A 72 5.31 -9.68 21.08
C SER A 72 4.61 -10.53 20.02
N ASP A 73 3.55 -10.01 19.38
CA ASP A 73 2.81 -10.74 18.35
C ASP A 73 3.64 -10.92 17.08
N VAL A 74 4.38 -9.89 16.65
CA VAL A 74 5.31 -10.00 15.52
C VAL A 74 6.42 -11.01 15.83
N ALA A 75 7.06 -10.88 16.98
CA ALA A 75 8.12 -11.81 17.40
C ALA A 75 7.58 -13.26 17.54
N GLY A 76 6.36 -13.43 18.03
CA GLY A 76 5.69 -14.72 18.09
C GLY A 76 5.48 -15.37 16.74
N ILE A 77 5.03 -14.60 15.74
CA ILE A 77 4.87 -15.07 14.37
C ILE A 77 6.23 -15.48 13.79
N GLU A 78 7.26 -14.64 13.92
CA GLU A 78 8.61 -14.95 13.44
C GLU A 78 9.17 -16.22 14.09
N SER A 79 8.98 -16.38 15.40
CA SER A 79 9.43 -17.57 16.15
C SER A 79 8.77 -18.84 15.66
N VAL A 80 7.45 -18.80 15.38
CA VAL A 80 6.69 -19.97 14.93
C VAL A 80 7.07 -20.41 13.52
N PHE A 81 7.23 -19.45 12.63
CA PHE A 81 7.50 -19.74 11.22
C PHE A 81 9.01 -19.80 10.92
N ALA A 82 9.88 -19.41 11.86
CA ALA A 82 11.34 -19.27 11.69
C ALA A 82 11.69 -18.46 10.41
N ARG A 83 10.94 -17.41 10.13
CA ARG A 83 11.07 -16.56 8.94
C ARG A 83 10.67 -15.12 9.27
N PRO A 84 11.21 -14.12 8.55
CA PRO A 84 10.75 -12.75 8.65
C PRO A 84 9.25 -12.63 8.36
N VAL A 85 8.57 -11.77 9.10
CA VAL A 85 7.16 -11.43 8.83
C VAL A 85 7.11 -10.35 7.76
N LEU A 86 6.33 -10.59 6.72
CA LEU A 86 5.97 -9.57 5.73
C LEU A 86 4.57 -9.03 6.02
N LEU A 87 4.48 -7.75 6.31
CA LEU A 87 3.21 -7.08 6.58
C LEU A 87 2.95 -6.03 5.49
N LYS A 88 1.77 -6.08 4.87
CA LYS A 88 1.28 -4.97 4.07
C LYS A 88 0.60 -3.98 5.04
N GLY A 89 1.06 -2.74 5.05
CA GLY A 89 0.59 -1.74 5.99
C GLY A 89 0.39 -0.39 5.32
N MET A 90 -0.62 -0.25 4.48
CA MET A 90 -0.89 1.03 3.83
C MET A 90 -1.27 2.11 4.84
N GLU A 91 -1.94 1.76 5.95
CA GLU A 91 -2.17 2.68 7.07
C GLU A 91 -0.87 3.21 7.66
N MET A 92 0.19 2.44 7.57
CA MET A 92 1.48 2.76 8.18
C MET A 92 2.38 3.64 7.30
N ASN A 93 1.93 4.03 6.11
CA ASN A 93 2.68 4.95 5.23
C ASN A 93 3.03 6.28 5.92
N TRP A 94 2.21 6.72 6.86
CA TRP A 94 2.43 7.95 7.65
C TRP A 94 3.18 7.70 8.96
N HIS A 95 3.49 6.45 9.29
CA HIS A 95 4.05 6.05 10.59
C HIS A 95 5.38 5.29 10.45
N ILE A 96 6.08 5.44 9.34
CA ILE A 96 7.36 4.77 9.05
C ILE A 96 8.39 4.98 10.18
N PRO A 97 8.61 6.21 10.71
CA PRO A 97 9.55 6.40 11.81
C PRO A 97 9.16 5.64 13.07
N THR A 98 7.85 5.54 13.37
CA THR A 98 7.33 4.78 14.51
C THR A 98 7.60 3.29 14.33
N ILE A 99 7.32 2.74 13.15
CA ILE A 99 7.61 1.33 12.84
C ILE A 99 9.10 1.04 12.96
N ARG A 100 9.96 1.93 12.44
CA ARG A 100 11.41 1.79 12.56
C ARG A 100 11.89 1.81 14.01
N ALA A 101 11.30 2.66 14.85
CA ALA A 101 11.64 2.73 16.27
C ALA A 101 11.23 1.46 17.03
N LEU A 102 10.08 0.87 16.68
CA LEU A 102 9.59 -0.38 17.29
C LEU A 102 10.31 -1.63 16.77
N PHE A 103 10.69 -1.61 15.51
CA PHE A 103 11.34 -2.73 14.82
C PHE A 103 12.64 -2.23 14.15
N PRO A 104 13.73 -2.11 14.91
CA PRO A 104 14.99 -1.53 14.40
C PRO A 104 15.60 -2.27 13.21
N ASN A 105 15.28 -3.55 13.04
CA ASN A 105 15.76 -4.39 11.94
C ASN A 105 14.75 -4.49 10.77
N SER A 106 13.69 -3.67 10.79
CA SER A 106 12.71 -3.67 9.71
C SER A 106 13.31 -3.23 8.38
N ILE A 107 12.87 -3.88 7.30
CA ILE A 107 13.16 -3.49 5.92
C ILE A 107 11.85 -3.02 5.31
N PHE A 108 11.88 -1.86 4.68
CA PHE A 108 10.71 -1.26 4.03
C PHE A 108 10.76 -1.56 2.54
N LEU A 109 9.66 -2.09 2.02
CA LEU A 109 9.45 -2.30 0.60
C LEU A 109 8.42 -1.25 0.14
N PHE A 110 8.87 -0.21 -0.52
CA PHE A 110 8.01 0.81 -1.10
C PHE A 110 7.66 0.43 -2.54
N ASN A 111 6.47 -0.12 -2.71
CA ASN A 111 5.94 -0.43 -4.02
C ASN A 111 5.13 0.76 -4.52
N HIS A 112 5.68 1.50 -5.46
CA HIS A 112 5.04 2.64 -6.10
C HIS A 112 4.73 2.36 -7.57
N ARG A 113 3.88 3.15 -8.15
CA ARG A 113 3.48 3.10 -9.55
C ARG A 113 3.49 4.51 -10.11
N GLU A 114 3.66 4.65 -11.42
CA GLU A 114 3.49 5.93 -12.09
C GLU A 114 2.17 6.59 -11.63
N ILE A 115 2.26 7.88 -11.25
CA ILE A 115 1.20 8.59 -10.49
C ILE A 115 -0.13 8.56 -11.24
N LEU A 116 -0.13 8.87 -12.53
CA LEU A 116 -1.37 8.93 -13.31
C LEU A 116 -2.00 7.55 -13.51
N HIS A 117 -1.19 6.52 -13.76
CA HIS A 117 -1.71 5.16 -13.87
C HIS A 117 -2.32 4.69 -12.54
N ASN A 118 -1.71 5.06 -11.42
CA ASN A 118 -2.25 4.75 -10.09
C ASN A 118 -3.54 5.53 -9.82
N ALA A 119 -3.55 6.84 -10.09
CA ALA A 119 -4.70 7.72 -9.93
C ALA A 119 -5.90 7.25 -10.76
N MET A 120 -5.69 6.94 -12.04
CA MET A 120 -6.76 6.42 -12.90
C MET A 120 -7.31 5.07 -12.42
N SER A 121 -6.44 4.21 -11.86
CA SER A 121 -6.88 2.96 -11.26
C SER A 121 -7.78 3.17 -10.02
N ILE A 122 -7.48 4.20 -9.21
CA ILE A 122 -8.33 4.58 -8.07
C ILE A 122 -9.67 5.15 -8.57
N LEU A 123 -9.65 5.96 -9.62
CA LEU A 123 -10.87 6.51 -10.21
C LEU A 123 -11.77 5.40 -10.77
N ASP A 124 -11.18 4.43 -11.47
CA ASP A 124 -11.91 3.25 -11.97
C ASP A 124 -12.47 2.40 -10.80
N ALA A 125 -11.75 2.32 -9.67
CA ALA A 125 -12.25 1.65 -8.48
C ALA A 125 -13.44 2.40 -7.86
N ARG A 126 -13.42 3.73 -7.77
CA ARG A 126 -14.55 4.55 -7.33
C ARG A 126 -15.80 4.26 -8.17
N ARG A 127 -15.66 4.34 -9.50
CA ARG A 127 -16.77 4.03 -10.44
C ARG A 127 -17.28 2.59 -10.27
N SER A 128 -16.38 1.63 -10.12
CA SER A 128 -16.76 0.21 -10.06
C SER A 128 -17.41 -0.21 -8.76
N TYR A 129 -17.00 0.37 -7.61
CA TYR A 129 -17.47 -0.06 -6.30
C TYR A 129 -18.63 0.78 -5.75
N SER A 130 -18.66 2.07 -6.04
CA SER A 130 -19.70 2.99 -5.54
C SER A 130 -20.66 3.47 -6.63
N GLY A 131 -20.30 3.31 -7.90
CA GLY A 131 -21.03 3.94 -9.02
C GLY A 131 -20.85 5.46 -9.12
N ASP A 132 -20.01 6.04 -8.28
CA ASP A 132 -19.77 7.49 -8.18
C ASP A 132 -18.28 7.76 -8.09
N GLU A 133 -17.74 8.52 -9.05
CA GLU A 133 -16.32 8.88 -9.08
C GLU A 133 -15.91 9.87 -7.98
N ASN A 134 -16.89 10.59 -7.40
CA ASN A 134 -16.66 11.49 -6.27
C ASN A 134 -16.64 10.76 -4.93
N ALA A 135 -17.14 9.52 -4.87
CA ALA A 135 -17.08 8.71 -3.66
C ALA A 135 -15.63 8.34 -3.34
N TRP A 136 -15.14 8.80 -2.20
CA TRP A 136 -13.77 8.54 -1.81
C TRP A 136 -13.46 7.03 -1.68
N TYR A 137 -12.34 6.61 -2.28
CA TYR A 137 -11.85 5.24 -2.21
C TYR A 137 -10.41 5.19 -1.72
N SER A 138 -10.09 4.16 -0.90
CA SER A 138 -8.77 3.96 -0.31
C SER A 138 -8.42 4.97 0.79
N TYR A 139 -7.14 5.06 1.16
CA TYR A 139 -6.67 5.83 2.31
C TYR A 139 -6.68 7.33 2.04
N LYS A 140 -6.88 8.11 3.11
CA LYS A 140 -6.94 9.56 3.07
C LYS A 140 -5.60 10.14 3.50
N PRO A 141 -4.95 10.97 2.68
CA PRO A 141 -3.75 11.68 3.08
C PRO A 141 -4.04 12.71 4.19
N THR A 142 -3.00 13.23 4.81
CA THR A 142 -3.10 14.26 5.85
C THR A 142 -3.88 15.48 5.37
N GLU A 143 -3.70 15.81 4.10
CA GLU A 143 -4.30 16.96 3.43
C GLU A 143 -5.70 16.69 2.86
N PHE A 144 -6.37 15.64 3.33
CA PHE A 144 -7.68 15.23 2.81
C PHE A 144 -8.71 16.37 2.76
N ASP A 145 -8.79 17.17 3.82
CA ASP A 145 -9.78 18.27 3.88
C ASP A 145 -9.50 19.39 2.88
N GLN A 146 -8.26 19.53 2.40
CA GLN A 146 -7.86 20.52 1.40
C GLN A 146 -8.15 20.04 -0.03
N ILE A 147 -8.21 18.73 -0.26
CA ILE A 147 -8.34 18.16 -1.61
C ILE A 147 -9.69 17.49 -1.87
N LYS A 148 -10.52 17.29 -0.85
CA LYS A 148 -11.79 16.54 -0.97
C LYS A 148 -12.83 17.20 -1.87
N GLU A 149 -12.75 18.53 -2.07
CA GLU A 149 -13.67 19.30 -2.92
C GLU A 149 -13.13 19.49 -4.35
N LEU A 150 -11.95 19.00 -4.67
CA LEU A 150 -11.42 19.04 -6.03
C LEU A 150 -12.25 18.16 -6.98
N PRO A 151 -12.18 18.38 -8.30
CA PRO A 151 -12.69 17.42 -9.28
C PRO A 151 -12.13 16.01 -9.05
N ALA A 152 -12.92 14.97 -9.28
CA ALA A 152 -12.58 13.59 -8.93
C ALA A 152 -11.22 13.13 -9.44
N TRP A 153 -10.85 13.52 -10.67
CA TRP A 153 -9.56 13.16 -11.24
C TRP A 153 -8.38 13.89 -10.55
N GLU A 154 -8.56 15.14 -10.13
CA GLU A 154 -7.57 15.89 -9.34
C GLU A 154 -7.42 15.33 -7.94
N GLN A 155 -8.55 14.95 -7.32
CA GLN A 155 -8.52 14.27 -6.03
C GLN A 155 -7.63 13.02 -6.04
N VAL A 156 -7.76 12.17 -7.08
CA VAL A 156 -6.98 10.91 -7.12
C VAL A 156 -5.51 11.15 -7.43
N VAL A 157 -5.18 12.14 -8.27
CA VAL A 157 -3.78 12.55 -8.51
C VAL A 157 -3.16 13.09 -7.22
N ALA A 158 -3.84 14.00 -6.55
CA ALA A 158 -3.39 14.57 -5.29
C ALA A 158 -3.27 13.48 -4.20
N GLN A 159 -4.23 12.57 -4.10
CA GLN A 159 -4.21 11.45 -3.16
C GLN A 159 -2.96 10.58 -3.33
N VAL A 160 -2.62 10.19 -4.57
CA VAL A 160 -1.44 9.37 -4.86
C VAL A 160 -0.17 10.13 -4.51
N TRP A 161 -0.01 11.34 -5.05
CA TRP A 161 1.20 12.14 -4.85
C TRP A 161 1.45 12.44 -3.36
N LEU A 162 0.41 12.86 -2.62
CA LEU A 162 0.52 13.17 -1.19
C LEU A 162 0.87 11.93 -0.36
N THR A 163 0.34 10.77 -0.73
CA THR A 163 0.68 9.50 -0.07
C THR A 163 2.14 9.13 -0.32
N GLU A 164 2.63 9.22 -1.56
CA GLU A 164 4.03 8.96 -1.90
C GLU A 164 4.97 9.96 -1.22
N ARG A 165 4.60 11.24 -1.19
CA ARG A 165 5.34 12.27 -0.44
C ARG A 165 5.46 11.93 1.05
N ALA A 166 4.38 11.46 1.66
CA ALA A 166 4.41 11.04 3.07
C ALA A 166 5.37 9.88 3.31
N VAL A 167 5.40 8.89 2.42
CA VAL A 167 6.36 7.78 2.48
C VAL A 167 7.80 8.29 2.33
N GLN A 168 8.07 9.15 1.35
CA GLN A 168 9.40 9.71 1.13
C GLN A 168 9.89 10.53 2.34
N GLN A 169 9.01 11.36 2.91
CA GLN A 169 9.32 12.14 4.11
C GLN A 169 9.56 11.23 5.33
N GLY A 170 8.69 10.24 5.54
CA GLY A 170 8.80 9.30 6.65
C GLY A 170 10.03 8.39 6.57
N SER A 171 10.51 8.11 5.36
CA SER A 171 11.68 7.28 5.13
C SER A 171 13.01 8.03 5.07
N ALA A 172 13.03 9.36 5.14
CA ALA A 172 14.25 10.17 4.98
C ALA A 172 15.37 9.81 5.97
N GLY A 173 15.03 9.27 7.15
CA GLY A 173 16.01 8.80 8.15
C GLY A 173 16.31 7.29 8.07
N ILE A 174 15.73 6.57 7.12
CA ILE A 174 15.95 5.13 6.95
C ILE A 174 17.20 4.92 6.09
N PRO A 175 18.16 4.07 6.50
CA PRO A 175 19.30 3.73 5.64
C PRO A 175 18.82 3.16 4.30
N THR A 176 19.48 3.52 3.21
CA THR A 176 19.14 3.02 1.87
C THR A 176 19.24 1.48 1.76
N SER A 177 20.06 0.88 2.62
CA SER A 177 20.10 -0.57 2.76
C SER A 177 18.79 -1.18 3.28
N ASP A 178 17.98 -0.44 4.01
CA ASP A 178 16.77 -0.91 4.70
C ASP A 178 15.50 -0.38 4.04
N PHE A 179 15.64 0.35 2.92
CA PHE A 179 14.54 0.87 2.13
C PHE A 179 14.70 0.44 0.67
N LEU A 180 13.81 -0.43 0.20
CA LEU A 180 13.79 -0.92 -1.17
C LEU A 180 12.67 -0.24 -1.94
N ASP A 181 13.06 0.59 -2.89
CA ASP A 181 12.17 1.20 -3.86
C ASP A 181 11.86 0.19 -4.98
N ILE A 182 10.58 -0.08 -5.21
CA ILE A 182 10.09 -1.09 -6.15
C ILE A 182 9.06 -0.41 -7.06
N SER A 183 9.44 -0.19 -8.32
CA SER A 183 8.51 0.23 -9.35
C SER A 183 7.55 -0.92 -9.71
N TYR A 184 6.26 -0.64 -9.76
CA TYR A 184 5.25 -1.58 -10.24
C TYR A 184 5.51 -1.99 -11.70
N GLU A 185 5.98 -1.05 -12.51
CA GLU A 185 6.32 -1.28 -13.91
C GLU A 185 7.48 -2.26 -14.05
N ASP A 186 8.52 -2.13 -13.21
CA ASP A 186 9.64 -3.08 -13.15
C ASP A 186 9.17 -4.45 -12.65
N LEU A 187 8.32 -4.48 -11.63
CA LEU A 187 7.73 -5.72 -11.14
C LEU A 187 6.92 -6.44 -12.23
N CYS A 188 6.19 -5.70 -13.06
CA CYS A 188 5.46 -6.30 -14.18
C CYS A 188 6.38 -6.82 -15.28
N ARG A 189 7.45 -6.09 -15.58
CA ARG A 189 8.37 -6.43 -16.67
C ARG A 189 9.36 -7.54 -16.28
N GLU A 190 9.91 -7.45 -15.07
CA GLU A 190 11.02 -8.29 -14.60
C GLU A 190 10.81 -8.79 -13.16
N PRO A 191 9.74 -9.56 -12.88
CA PRO A 191 9.39 -9.95 -11.50
C PRO A 191 10.48 -10.81 -10.84
N GLU A 192 11.24 -11.60 -11.60
CA GLU A 192 12.35 -12.38 -11.06
C GLU A 192 13.51 -11.49 -10.57
N ALA A 193 13.81 -10.40 -11.29
CA ALA A 193 14.84 -9.45 -10.87
C ALA A 193 14.43 -8.73 -9.58
N VAL A 194 13.17 -8.29 -9.48
CA VAL A 194 12.61 -7.67 -8.26
C VAL A 194 12.64 -8.65 -7.09
N HIS A 195 12.19 -9.89 -7.30
CA HIS A 195 12.25 -10.95 -6.29
C HIS A 195 13.68 -11.17 -5.81
N THR A 196 14.65 -11.28 -6.73
CA THR A 196 16.05 -11.49 -6.39
C THR A 196 16.62 -10.35 -5.54
N ARG A 197 16.29 -9.08 -5.86
CA ARG A 197 16.67 -7.91 -5.04
C ARG A 197 16.16 -8.05 -3.60
N ILE A 198 14.86 -8.38 -3.44
CA ILE A 198 14.21 -8.53 -2.14
C ILE A 198 14.87 -9.67 -1.35
N TYR A 199 15.01 -10.83 -1.95
CA TYR A 199 15.54 -12.02 -1.27
C TYR A 199 17.01 -11.88 -0.90
N THR A 200 17.82 -11.28 -1.78
CA THR A 200 19.21 -10.94 -1.47
C THR A 200 19.28 -10.01 -0.26
N ARG A 201 18.43 -9.00 -0.23
CA ARG A 201 18.41 -8.04 0.88
C ARG A 201 17.98 -8.67 2.21
N LEU A 202 17.04 -9.61 2.15
CA LEU A 202 16.57 -10.36 3.32
C LEU A 202 17.48 -11.52 3.70
N ASN A 203 18.59 -11.74 2.97
CA ASN A 203 19.47 -12.90 3.11
C ASN A 203 18.68 -14.23 3.03
N LEU A 204 17.68 -14.28 2.16
CA LEU A 204 16.87 -15.46 1.92
C LEU A 204 17.35 -16.16 0.64
N ASN A 205 17.36 -17.49 0.66
CA ASN A 205 17.72 -18.30 -0.49
C ASN A 205 16.48 -19.06 -0.99
N ALA A 206 15.73 -18.43 -1.88
CA ALA A 206 14.63 -19.08 -2.58
C ALA A 206 14.65 -18.69 -4.06
N LYS A 207 14.35 -19.65 -4.92
CA LYS A 207 14.22 -19.41 -6.35
C LYS A 207 12.85 -18.81 -6.66
N TYR A 208 12.84 -17.87 -7.59
CA TYR A 208 11.59 -17.38 -8.15
C TYR A 208 10.85 -18.51 -8.89
N GLN A 209 9.55 -18.63 -8.65
CA GLN A 209 8.69 -19.65 -9.25
C GLN A 209 7.44 -19.03 -9.90
N GLY A 210 7.43 -17.72 -10.02
CA GLY A 210 6.31 -16.98 -10.61
C GLY A 210 6.38 -16.89 -12.14
N PRO A 211 5.47 -16.14 -12.76
CA PRO A 211 5.46 -15.88 -14.20
C PRO A 211 6.67 -15.03 -14.63
N ILE A 212 7.04 -15.15 -15.91
CA ILE A 212 8.17 -14.39 -16.48
C ILE A 212 7.89 -12.88 -16.49
N SER A 213 6.62 -12.50 -16.65
CA SER A 213 6.15 -11.12 -16.60
C SER A 213 4.69 -11.06 -16.17
N PHE A 214 4.25 -9.91 -15.71
CA PHE A 214 2.85 -9.60 -15.46
C PHE A 214 2.35 -8.60 -16.50
N GLN A 215 1.04 -8.54 -16.67
CA GLN A 215 0.40 -7.51 -17.50
C GLN A 215 0.56 -6.15 -16.81
N GLY A 216 1.27 -5.25 -17.47
CA GLY A 216 1.46 -3.86 -17.01
C GLY A 216 0.24 -2.98 -17.30
N PRO A 217 0.33 -1.67 -17.06
CA PRO A 217 -0.74 -0.73 -17.40
C PRO A 217 -0.97 -0.70 -18.91
N GLU A 218 -2.23 -0.93 -19.33
CA GLU A 218 -2.58 -1.03 -20.76
C GLU A 218 -2.96 0.31 -21.39
N LYS A 219 -3.41 1.26 -20.58
CA LYS A 219 -3.96 2.51 -21.11
C LYS A 219 -2.86 3.56 -21.28
N ALA A 220 -2.72 4.08 -22.48
CA ALA A 220 -1.93 5.28 -22.71
C ALA A 220 -2.60 6.49 -22.03
N ILE A 221 -1.80 7.32 -21.37
CA ILE A 221 -2.28 8.56 -20.75
C ILE A 221 -2.14 9.67 -21.78
N PRO A 222 -3.21 10.44 -22.08
CA PRO A 222 -3.13 11.59 -22.96
C PRO A 222 -2.17 12.66 -22.43
N ASN A 223 -1.37 13.27 -23.29
CA ASN A 223 -0.41 14.32 -22.89
C ASN A 223 -1.08 15.48 -22.15
N THR A 224 -2.28 15.88 -22.58
CA THR A 224 -3.05 16.95 -21.94
C THR A 224 -3.40 16.64 -20.48
N LEU A 225 -3.64 15.38 -20.16
CA LEU A 225 -3.89 14.95 -18.77
C LEU A 225 -2.58 14.92 -17.97
N SER A 226 -1.47 14.53 -18.60
CA SER A 226 -0.14 14.59 -17.98
C SER A 226 0.24 16.03 -17.62
N ASP A 227 0.14 16.97 -18.55
CA ASP A 227 0.46 18.37 -18.32
C ASP A 227 -0.37 19.00 -17.18
N ARG A 228 -1.67 18.64 -17.10
CA ARG A 228 -2.56 19.10 -16.02
C ARG A 228 -2.19 18.52 -14.67
N ALA A 229 -1.81 17.25 -14.65
CA ALA A 229 -1.38 16.58 -13.41
C ALA A 229 -0.06 17.16 -12.90
N ASP A 230 0.89 17.43 -13.79
CA ASP A 230 2.16 18.06 -13.43
C ASP A 230 1.93 19.46 -12.84
N ALA A 231 1.06 20.27 -13.47
CA ALA A 231 0.68 21.58 -12.93
C ALA A 231 0.03 21.50 -11.55
N LEU A 232 -0.84 20.51 -11.32
CA LEU A 232 -1.43 20.25 -10.00
C LEU A 232 -0.36 19.84 -8.99
N ILE A 233 0.52 18.93 -9.36
CA ILE A 233 1.61 18.46 -8.49
C ILE A 233 2.55 19.62 -8.11
N ASP A 234 2.85 20.52 -9.03
CA ASP A 234 3.68 21.69 -8.74
C ASP A 234 3.02 22.65 -7.75
N LYS A 235 1.71 22.86 -7.85
CA LYS A 235 0.95 23.61 -6.83
C LYS A 235 1.01 22.92 -5.46
N LEU A 236 0.73 21.62 -5.41
CA LEU A 236 0.80 20.84 -4.17
C LEU A 236 2.21 20.85 -3.55
N ARG A 237 3.26 20.85 -4.37
CA ARG A 237 4.66 20.91 -3.94
C ARG A 237 5.01 22.25 -3.32
N SER A 238 4.49 23.35 -3.85
CA SER A 238 4.68 24.69 -3.28
C SER A 238 3.89 24.93 -1.99
N GLY A 239 2.99 24.01 -1.62
CA GLY A 239 2.09 24.18 -0.48
C GLY A 239 0.90 25.10 -0.78
N ASP A 240 0.68 25.42 -2.05
CA ASP A 240 -0.47 26.17 -2.52
C ASP A 240 -1.66 25.22 -2.71
N PHE A 241 -2.56 25.26 -1.73
CA PHE A 241 -3.81 24.50 -1.77
C PHE A 241 -5.03 25.36 -2.20
N ASP A 242 -4.83 26.63 -2.59
CA ASP A 242 -5.83 27.43 -3.29
C ASP A 242 -5.99 26.91 -4.74
N LEU A 243 -6.61 25.74 -4.82
CA LEU A 243 -6.83 25.03 -6.06
C LEU A 243 -8.17 25.55 -6.64
N GLU A 244 -8.07 26.40 -7.68
CA GLU A 244 -9.24 26.77 -8.45
C GLU A 244 -9.88 25.51 -9.04
N MET A 245 -11.21 25.39 -8.90
CA MET A 245 -11.98 24.30 -9.50
C MET A 245 -11.80 24.34 -11.02
N GLY A 246 -10.98 23.45 -11.55
CA GLY A 246 -10.81 23.29 -12.99
C GLY A 246 -12.09 22.75 -13.65
N ASP A 247 -12.32 23.10 -14.92
CA ASP A 247 -13.44 22.60 -15.69
C ASP A 247 -13.46 21.06 -15.70
N PRO A 248 -14.65 20.43 -15.63
CA PRO A 248 -14.79 18.99 -15.72
C PRO A 248 -14.15 18.46 -17.02
N VAL A 249 -13.39 17.39 -16.92
CA VAL A 249 -12.86 16.70 -18.09
C VAL A 249 -14.03 15.97 -18.76
N ASP A 250 -14.40 16.40 -19.96
CA ASP A 250 -15.38 15.65 -20.75
C ASP A 250 -14.86 14.22 -20.96
N SER A 251 -15.66 13.26 -20.49
CA SER A 251 -15.38 11.82 -20.52
C SER A 251 -15.69 11.19 -21.89
N GLU A 252 -15.49 11.93 -22.99
CA GLU A 252 -15.66 11.41 -24.35
C GLU A 252 -14.29 11.14 -24.98
N GLY A 253 -13.95 9.84 -25.08
CA GLY A 253 -12.81 9.31 -25.80
C GLY A 253 -12.62 7.82 -25.56
#